data_7ffd221cbb6e006700cad81935da30ff
#
_entry.id   7ffd221cbb6e006700cad81935da30ff
#
_cell.length_a   1.000
_cell.length_b   1.000
_cell.length_c   1.000
_cell.angle_alpha   90.00
_cell.angle_beta   90.00
_cell.angle_gamma   90.00
#
_symmetry.space_group_name_H-M   'P 1'
#
loop_
_entity.id
_entity.type
_entity.pdbx_description
1 polymer ?
#
loop_
_entity_poly.entity_id
_entity_poly.type
_entity_poly.pdbx_seq_one_letter_code
_entity_poly.pdbx_strand_id
1 'polypeptide(L)'
;MKKRLNIFLLAFPLCPVFQIQAQEKPNLVFIMADQWRGDALGCLGKEPVKTPCLDQLAREGVNFTNAVSSYPVSSPARGMLMTGMYPHKNKVTGNCNSANAPYGVELPQDARCWSDILKANGYQTGYIGKWHLDAPHEPYIDTYNNHGAVAWNEWCPKERRHGFDYWTAYGTYDYHLKPMYWDTDAPRDSFYYVNQWGPEYEADKAIEYLNGHIDKTQPFALVVSMNPPHTGYELVPDRYKEMYKNLNVEALCTNRPDIPAKGTEMGDYFRNNIRNYYACMTGVDENIGRIINELKRLGLLKNTIVVFTSDHGICMGAHEQAGKDIFYEESMRIPVLISWPEKIKPKTDRTTMIAFADLYPTLLSIMGFQQQIPEEVQTFDLASVLLCGKENNRIVQPYYYIQSSNPATGYRGLRTDTHTFTIHATDGKVDKII
;
A
#
# COMPACT_ATOMS: atom_id res chain seq x y z
N MET A 1 49.14 -68.37 37.59
CA MET A 1 48.33 -67.22 37.98
C MET A 1 48.11 -66.33 36.71
N LYS A 2 46.92 -66.40 36.07
CA LYS A 2 46.57 -65.59 34.92
C LYS A 2 45.62 -64.49 35.41
N LYS A 3 46.06 -63.22 35.35
CA LYS A 3 45.21 -62.07 35.68
C LYS A 3 44.33 -61.78 34.47
N ARG A 4 42.97 -61.80 34.63
CA ARG A 4 42.00 -61.35 33.64
C ARG A 4 41.86 -59.82 33.76
N LEU A 5 42.04 -59.12 32.68
CA LEU A 5 41.81 -57.71 32.54
C LEU A 5 40.35 -57.48 32.12
N ASN A 6 39.54 -56.93 33.03
CA ASN A 6 38.19 -56.55 32.71
C ASN A 6 38.19 -55.13 32.05
N ILE A 7 37.84 -55.05 30.75
CA ILE A 7 37.63 -53.78 30.04
C ILE A 7 36.15 -53.41 30.24
N PHE A 8 35.91 -52.34 31.00
CA PHE A 8 34.58 -51.70 31.08
C PHE A 8 34.42 -50.79 29.85
N LEU A 9 33.53 -51.16 28.91
CA LEU A 9 33.05 -50.25 27.86
C LEU A 9 32.01 -49.30 28.47
N LEU A 10 32.39 -48.01 28.64
CA LEU A 10 31.45 -46.92 28.93
C LEU A 10 30.65 -46.61 27.63
N ALA A 11 29.40 -47.02 27.58
CA ALA A 11 28.45 -46.59 26.56
C ALA A 11 28.01 -45.15 26.88
N PHE A 12 28.48 -44.20 26.10
CA PHE A 12 27.93 -42.83 26.11
C PHE A 12 26.53 -42.84 25.44
N PRO A 13 25.50 -42.28 26.07
CA PRO A 13 24.23 -42.12 25.41
C PRO A 13 24.38 -41.07 24.28
N LEU A 14 24.10 -41.48 23.04
CA LEU A 14 23.91 -40.54 21.92
C LEU A 14 22.70 -39.68 22.26
N CYS A 15 22.92 -38.41 22.71
CA CYS A 15 21.88 -37.40 22.71
C CYS A 15 21.41 -37.16 21.25
N PRO A 16 20.10 -37.26 20.96
CA PRO A 16 19.61 -36.88 19.68
C PRO A 16 19.90 -35.37 19.47
N VAL A 17 20.73 -35.05 18.52
CA VAL A 17 20.90 -33.68 18.03
C VAL A 17 19.58 -33.32 17.38
N PHE A 18 18.70 -32.63 18.12
CA PHE A 18 17.58 -31.93 17.53
C PHE A 18 18.19 -30.87 16.59
N GLN A 19 18.21 -31.16 15.30
CA GLN A 19 18.38 -30.12 14.29
C GLN A 19 17.20 -29.18 14.46
N ILE A 20 17.41 -28.04 15.12
CA ILE A 20 16.52 -26.89 15.04
C ILE A 20 16.60 -26.47 13.56
N GLN A 21 15.65 -26.93 12.77
CA GLN A 21 15.48 -26.46 11.42
C GLN A 21 15.21 -24.97 11.56
N ALA A 22 16.16 -24.12 11.18
CA ALA A 22 15.96 -22.68 11.19
C ALA A 22 14.67 -22.40 10.40
N GLN A 23 13.72 -21.74 11.03
CA GLN A 23 12.46 -21.41 10.37
C GLN A 23 12.76 -20.60 9.12
N GLU A 24 12.32 -21.09 7.97
CA GLU A 24 12.56 -20.43 6.69
C GLU A 24 11.89 -19.06 6.70
N LYS A 25 12.66 -17.99 6.44
CA LYS A 25 12.13 -16.62 6.43
C LYS A 25 11.06 -16.51 5.35
N PRO A 26 9.89 -15.90 5.63
CA PRO A 26 8.84 -15.76 4.61
C PRO A 26 9.25 -14.76 3.55
N ASN A 27 8.76 -14.95 2.32
CA ASN A 27 8.77 -13.91 1.30
C ASN A 27 7.66 -12.89 1.57
N LEU A 28 7.79 -11.70 0.98
CA LEU A 28 6.76 -10.66 0.99
C LEU A 28 6.44 -10.23 -0.44
N VAL A 29 5.16 -10.22 -0.80
CA VAL A 29 4.63 -9.52 -1.97
C VAL A 29 3.61 -8.50 -1.46
N PHE A 30 4.01 -7.23 -1.48
CA PHE A 30 3.21 -6.10 -1.04
C PHE A 30 2.64 -5.39 -2.26
N ILE A 31 1.33 -5.51 -2.48
CA ILE A 31 0.64 -4.91 -3.61
C ILE A 31 -0.23 -3.78 -3.09
N MET A 32 -0.13 -2.62 -3.70
CA MET A 32 -1.01 -1.49 -3.40
C MET A 32 -1.51 -0.83 -4.68
N ALA A 33 -2.75 -0.34 -4.60
CA ALA A 33 -3.31 0.55 -5.60
C ALA A 33 -3.38 1.98 -5.04
N ASP A 34 -3.38 3.00 -5.88
CA ASP A 34 -3.61 4.38 -5.45
C ASP A 34 -5.10 4.70 -5.56
N GLN A 35 -5.67 5.27 -4.48
CA GLN A 35 -7.02 5.83 -4.49
C GLN A 35 -8.15 4.77 -4.55
N TRP A 36 -7.95 3.59 -3.96
CA TRP A 36 -8.96 2.52 -3.91
C TRP A 36 -9.81 2.60 -2.64
N ARG A 37 -11.14 2.82 -2.79
CA ARG A 37 -12.06 2.90 -1.65
C ARG A 37 -12.22 1.56 -0.93
N GLY A 38 -12.27 1.60 0.40
CA GLY A 38 -12.36 0.38 1.22
C GLY A 38 -13.60 -0.47 1.00
N ASP A 39 -14.70 0.11 0.58
CA ASP A 39 -15.97 -0.59 0.30
C ASP A 39 -16.02 -1.22 -1.10
N ALA A 40 -15.06 -0.88 -1.99
CA ALA A 40 -15.05 -1.33 -3.37
C ALA A 40 -14.30 -2.66 -3.56
N LEU A 41 -14.76 -3.70 -2.90
CA LEU A 41 -14.39 -5.10 -3.12
C LEU A 41 -15.66 -5.93 -3.37
N GLY A 42 -15.65 -6.81 -4.37
CA GLY A 42 -16.80 -7.64 -4.74
C GLY A 42 -17.30 -8.49 -3.58
N CYS A 43 -16.40 -9.06 -2.77
CA CYS A 43 -16.76 -9.88 -1.60
C CYS A 43 -17.49 -9.11 -0.48
N LEU A 44 -17.46 -7.79 -0.48
CA LEU A 44 -18.20 -6.96 0.48
C LEU A 44 -19.65 -6.73 0.04
N GLY A 45 -19.94 -6.83 -1.26
CA GLY A 45 -21.27 -6.62 -1.82
C GLY A 45 -21.84 -5.20 -1.67
N LYS A 46 -21.01 -4.20 -1.34
CA LYS A 46 -21.40 -2.83 -1.13
C LYS A 46 -21.40 -1.99 -2.41
N GLU A 47 -20.46 -2.28 -3.29
CA GLU A 47 -20.33 -1.66 -4.61
C GLU A 47 -20.32 -2.74 -5.70
N PRO A 48 -20.89 -2.50 -6.89
CA PRO A 48 -21.01 -3.51 -7.95
C PRO A 48 -19.71 -3.70 -8.74
N VAL A 49 -18.58 -3.60 -8.06
CA VAL A 49 -17.25 -3.81 -8.64
C VAL A 49 -16.93 -5.31 -8.74
N LYS A 50 -16.21 -5.70 -9.78
CA LYS A 50 -15.81 -7.10 -10.02
C LYS A 50 -14.33 -7.26 -9.66
N THR A 51 -14.06 -7.95 -8.56
CA THR A 51 -12.70 -8.18 -8.04
C THR A 51 -12.46 -9.65 -7.67
N PRO A 52 -12.64 -10.60 -8.60
CA PRO A 52 -12.63 -12.04 -8.28
C PRO A 52 -11.30 -12.52 -7.67
N CYS A 53 -10.16 -11.94 -8.07
CA CYS A 53 -8.85 -12.32 -7.53
C CYS A 53 -8.66 -11.82 -6.10
N LEU A 54 -9.02 -10.56 -5.81
CA LEU A 54 -9.00 -10.01 -4.46
C LEU A 54 -10.06 -10.65 -3.56
N ASP A 55 -11.23 -11.00 -4.10
CA ASP A 55 -12.25 -11.77 -3.37
C ASP A 55 -11.72 -13.15 -2.96
N GLN A 56 -10.90 -13.79 -3.81
CA GLN A 56 -10.22 -15.04 -3.46
C GLN A 56 -9.16 -14.81 -2.39
N LEU A 57 -8.33 -13.76 -2.51
CA LEU A 57 -7.34 -13.40 -1.50
C LEU A 57 -8.01 -13.12 -0.15
N ALA A 58 -9.16 -12.44 -0.14
CA ALA A 58 -9.96 -12.19 1.07
C ALA A 58 -10.49 -13.47 1.72
N ARG A 59 -10.84 -14.49 0.91
CA ARG A 59 -11.25 -15.82 1.41
C ARG A 59 -10.09 -16.64 1.94
N GLU A 60 -8.88 -16.47 1.40
CA GLU A 60 -7.68 -17.24 1.75
C GLU A 60 -6.82 -16.55 2.83
N GLY A 61 -7.16 -15.33 3.23
CA GLY A 61 -6.43 -14.53 4.21
C GLY A 61 -7.31 -13.81 5.21
N VAL A 62 -6.77 -12.79 5.85
CA VAL A 62 -7.52 -11.88 6.72
C VAL A 62 -7.95 -10.66 5.92
N ASN A 63 -9.27 -10.40 5.90
CA ASN A 63 -9.86 -9.18 5.34
C ASN A 63 -10.24 -8.24 6.49
N PHE A 64 -9.47 -7.17 6.69
CA PHE A 64 -9.77 -6.12 7.66
C PHE A 64 -10.76 -5.12 7.06
N THR A 65 -12.00 -5.14 7.51
CA THR A 65 -13.04 -4.23 6.99
C THR A 65 -13.08 -2.87 7.69
N ASN A 66 -12.30 -2.68 8.76
CA ASN A 66 -12.17 -1.43 9.50
C ASN A 66 -10.76 -0.83 9.38
N ALA A 67 -10.31 -0.71 8.14
CA ALA A 67 -8.99 -0.19 7.80
C ALA A 67 -9.07 1.23 7.23
N VAL A 68 -8.14 2.11 7.61
CA VAL A 68 -8.12 3.51 7.15
C VAL A 68 -6.71 3.99 6.80
N SER A 69 -6.64 4.99 5.93
CA SER A 69 -5.51 5.90 5.80
C SER A 69 -5.67 7.04 6.79
N SER A 70 -4.75 7.19 7.72
CA SER A 70 -4.78 8.26 8.72
C SER A 70 -4.51 9.64 8.13
N TYR A 71 -3.93 9.70 6.95
CA TYR A 71 -3.79 10.88 6.13
C TYR A 71 -4.08 10.50 4.68
N PRO A 72 -5.33 10.70 4.21
CA PRO A 72 -5.77 10.19 2.91
C PRO A 72 -5.25 11.02 1.73
N VAL A 73 -3.92 11.11 1.61
CA VAL A 73 -3.15 11.78 0.55
C VAL A 73 -1.92 10.93 0.24
N SER A 74 -1.58 10.78 -1.03
CA SER A 74 -0.61 9.77 -1.49
C SER A 74 0.75 9.83 -0.78
N SER A 75 1.51 10.95 -0.86
CA SER A 75 2.86 10.98 -0.27
C SER A 75 2.84 10.87 1.26
N PRO A 76 1.97 11.56 2.02
CA PRO A 76 1.88 11.38 3.47
C PRO A 76 1.55 9.94 3.87
N ALA A 77 0.58 9.29 3.20
CA ALA A 77 0.24 7.90 3.49
C ALA A 77 1.44 6.98 3.23
N ARG A 78 2.09 7.10 2.07
CA ARG A 78 3.28 6.32 1.69
C ARG A 78 4.44 6.58 2.64
N GLY A 79 4.69 7.83 3.04
CA GLY A 79 5.70 8.19 4.05
C GLY A 79 5.43 7.52 5.40
N MET A 80 4.16 7.48 5.83
CA MET A 80 3.75 6.77 7.05
C MET A 80 3.93 5.25 6.92
N LEU A 81 3.60 4.66 5.78
CA LEU A 81 3.83 3.23 5.51
C LEU A 81 5.33 2.89 5.59
N MET A 82 6.17 3.70 4.95
CA MET A 82 7.61 3.44 4.88
C MET A 82 8.31 3.56 6.23
N THR A 83 7.83 4.43 7.12
CA THR A 83 8.51 4.80 8.37
C THR A 83 7.82 4.34 9.65
N GLY A 84 6.53 4.00 9.62
CA GLY A 84 5.72 3.78 10.83
C GLY A 84 5.51 5.06 11.67
N MET A 85 5.78 6.24 11.12
CA MET A 85 5.69 7.54 11.82
C MET A 85 4.67 8.45 11.17
N TYR A 86 3.99 9.26 11.98
CA TYR A 86 3.04 10.26 11.49
C TYR A 86 3.73 11.45 10.81
N PRO A 87 3.02 12.24 9.96
CA PRO A 87 3.62 13.22 9.05
C PRO A 87 4.47 14.29 9.73
N HIS A 88 4.09 14.75 10.94
CA HIS A 88 4.87 15.72 11.69
C HIS A 88 6.25 15.20 12.13
N LYS A 89 6.43 13.88 12.20
CA LYS A 89 7.70 13.22 12.58
C LYS A 89 8.49 12.78 11.35
N ASN A 90 7.83 12.17 10.36
CA ASN A 90 8.50 11.72 9.14
C ASN A 90 8.71 12.83 8.09
N LYS A 91 8.19 14.05 8.31
CA LYS A 91 8.30 15.25 7.47
C LYS A 91 7.50 15.24 6.17
N VAL A 92 6.85 14.14 5.80
CA VAL A 92 6.01 14.08 4.60
C VAL A 92 4.62 14.64 4.93
N THR A 93 4.53 15.98 5.02
CA THR A 93 3.33 16.71 5.48
C THR A 93 2.32 17.02 4.37
N GLY A 94 2.63 16.70 3.13
CA GLY A 94 1.78 16.89 1.95
C GLY A 94 2.32 16.05 0.80
N ASN A 95 1.75 16.20 -0.40
CA ASN A 95 2.29 15.54 -1.59
C ASN A 95 3.69 16.09 -1.94
N CYS A 96 4.58 15.18 -2.31
CA CYS A 96 5.89 15.50 -2.88
C CYS A 96 5.70 16.11 -4.28
N ASN A 97 5.72 17.43 -4.37
CA ASN A 97 5.58 18.19 -5.60
C ASN A 97 6.36 19.50 -5.51
N SER A 98 6.50 20.21 -6.63
CA SER A 98 7.29 21.45 -6.68
C SER A 98 6.74 22.58 -5.79
N ALA A 99 5.45 22.60 -5.49
CA ALA A 99 4.85 23.59 -4.59
C ALA A 99 5.19 23.32 -3.12
N ASN A 100 5.39 22.07 -2.74
CA ASN A 100 5.73 21.65 -1.38
C ASN A 100 7.23 21.43 -1.16
N ALA A 101 8.02 21.27 -2.24
CA ALA A 101 9.48 21.12 -2.16
C ALA A 101 10.19 22.22 -1.32
N PRO A 102 9.81 23.51 -1.40
CA PRO A 102 10.42 24.55 -0.58
C PRO A 102 10.24 24.36 0.93
N TYR A 103 9.29 23.53 1.34
CA TYR A 103 9.01 23.21 2.75
C TYR A 103 9.65 21.88 3.19
N GLY A 104 10.51 21.28 2.34
CA GLY A 104 11.21 20.03 2.64
C GLY A 104 10.27 18.81 2.67
N VAL A 105 9.18 18.84 1.89
CA VAL A 105 8.19 17.75 1.84
C VAL A 105 8.68 16.65 0.92
N GLU A 106 9.45 15.75 1.46
CA GLU A 106 9.89 14.50 0.84
C GLU A 106 10.30 13.51 1.93
N LEU A 107 10.46 12.23 1.58
CA LEU A 107 10.94 11.23 2.53
C LEU A 107 12.42 11.51 2.86
N PRO A 108 12.79 11.75 4.14
CA PRO A 108 14.19 11.99 4.50
C PRO A 108 15.07 10.80 4.10
N GLN A 109 16.24 11.10 3.53
CA GLN A 109 17.18 10.06 3.06
C GLN A 109 17.70 9.17 4.21
N ASP A 110 17.75 9.70 5.42
CA ASP A 110 18.15 8.99 6.65
C ASP A 110 16.99 8.28 7.36
N ALA A 111 15.77 8.34 6.82
CA ALA A 111 14.63 7.65 7.39
C ALA A 111 14.85 6.14 7.38
N ARG A 112 14.62 5.48 8.52
CA ARG A 112 14.74 4.03 8.62
C ARG A 112 13.44 3.36 8.20
N CYS A 113 13.38 2.93 6.95
CA CYS A 113 12.22 2.27 6.37
C CYS A 113 12.19 0.76 6.69
N TRP A 114 11.00 0.15 6.62
CA TRP A 114 10.90 -1.31 6.82
C TRP A 114 11.72 -2.10 5.78
N SER A 115 11.83 -1.58 4.57
CA SER A 115 12.63 -2.17 3.48
C SER A 115 14.13 -2.17 3.78
N ASP A 116 14.66 -1.13 4.45
CA ASP A 116 16.06 -1.11 4.91
C ASP A 116 16.34 -2.24 5.92
N ILE A 117 15.38 -2.49 6.81
CA ILE A 117 15.49 -3.59 7.79
C ILE A 117 15.49 -4.94 7.08
N LEU A 118 14.59 -5.16 6.11
CA LEU A 118 14.57 -6.40 5.34
C LEU A 118 15.86 -6.59 4.53
N LYS A 119 16.33 -5.55 3.86
CA LYS A 119 17.61 -5.57 3.13
C LYS A 119 18.78 -5.94 4.04
N ALA A 120 18.90 -5.31 5.20
CA ALA A 120 19.94 -5.59 6.18
C ALA A 120 19.88 -7.04 6.74
N ASN A 121 18.72 -7.68 6.63
CA ASN A 121 18.50 -9.08 7.03
C ASN A 121 18.58 -10.08 5.86
N GLY A 122 19.14 -9.69 4.72
CA GLY A 122 19.44 -10.57 3.59
C GLY A 122 18.26 -10.83 2.66
N TYR A 123 17.24 -9.97 2.65
CA TYR A 123 16.19 -10.03 1.64
C TYR A 123 16.66 -9.43 0.32
N GLN A 124 16.28 -10.07 -0.78
CA GLN A 124 16.30 -9.46 -2.11
C GLN A 124 15.07 -8.55 -2.21
N THR A 125 15.28 -7.28 -2.51
CA THR A 125 14.23 -6.27 -2.43
C THR A 125 13.93 -5.67 -3.79
N GLY A 126 12.66 -5.52 -4.12
CA GLY A 126 12.22 -4.93 -5.38
C GLY A 126 11.06 -3.97 -5.21
N TYR A 127 11.06 -2.90 -6.02
CA TYR A 127 9.97 -1.92 -6.10
C TYR A 127 9.56 -1.69 -7.56
N ILE A 128 8.27 -1.80 -7.83
CA ILE A 128 7.67 -1.61 -9.16
C ILE A 128 6.51 -0.62 -9.06
N GLY A 129 6.46 0.39 -9.94
CA GLY A 129 5.35 1.33 -10.05
C GLY A 129 5.55 2.65 -9.31
N LYS A 130 4.46 3.24 -8.81
CA LYS A 130 4.43 4.58 -8.22
C LYS A 130 5.15 4.66 -6.87
N TRP A 131 6.16 5.55 -6.78
CA TRP A 131 6.89 5.84 -5.54
C TRP A 131 6.36 7.06 -4.79
N HIS A 132 6.39 8.22 -5.42
CA HIS A 132 5.85 9.52 -4.98
C HIS A 132 6.35 10.00 -3.61
N LEU A 133 7.64 9.81 -3.31
CA LEU A 133 8.27 10.22 -2.05
C LEU A 133 9.50 11.12 -2.24
N ASP A 134 9.84 11.47 -3.48
CA ASP A 134 10.83 12.49 -3.82
C ASP A 134 10.14 13.72 -4.42
N ALA A 135 10.57 14.92 -4.01
CA ALA A 135 10.03 16.17 -4.51
C ALA A 135 10.74 16.60 -5.81
N PRO A 136 10.00 17.05 -6.85
CA PRO A 136 10.60 17.58 -8.06
C PRO A 136 11.43 18.82 -7.79
N HIS A 137 12.58 18.92 -8.48
CA HIS A 137 13.48 20.07 -8.44
C HIS A 137 13.86 20.53 -9.84
N GLU A 138 14.14 21.79 -10.00
CA GLU A 138 14.54 22.37 -11.28
C GLU A 138 15.94 21.91 -11.72
N PRO A 139 16.15 21.73 -13.05
CA PRO A 139 15.14 21.75 -14.10
C PRO A 139 14.21 20.54 -14.00
N TYR A 140 12.88 20.77 -14.09
CA TYR A 140 11.91 19.70 -14.00
C TYR A 140 12.03 18.73 -15.19
N ILE A 141 11.80 17.45 -14.93
CA ILE A 141 11.79 16.41 -15.96
C ILE A 141 10.59 16.66 -16.87
N ASP A 142 10.82 16.63 -18.19
CA ASP A 142 9.79 16.86 -19.21
C ASP A 142 8.85 15.65 -19.33
N THR A 143 7.87 15.59 -18.45
CA THR A 143 6.85 14.54 -18.40
C THR A 143 5.44 15.14 -18.25
N TYR A 144 4.41 14.38 -18.64
CA TYR A 144 3.00 14.79 -18.60
C TYR A 144 2.60 15.48 -17.29
N ASN A 145 2.97 14.92 -16.14
CA ASN A 145 2.62 15.46 -14.82
C ASN A 145 3.42 16.72 -14.43
N ASN A 146 4.39 17.13 -15.23
CA ASN A 146 5.24 18.29 -14.95
C ASN A 146 4.96 19.49 -15.86
N HIS A 147 3.98 19.40 -16.78
CA HIS A 147 3.64 20.47 -17.71
C HIS A 147 2.72 21.54 -17.11
N GLY A 148 2.16 21.33 -15.91
CA GLY A 148 1.28 22.28 -15.24
C GLY A 148 2.02 23.32 -14.41
N ALA A 149 1.25 24.12 -13.65
CA ALA A 149 1.81 25.09 -12.69
C ALA A 149 2.60 24.44 -11.55
N VAL A 150 2.39 23.16 -11.32
CA VAL A 150 3.07 22.36 -10.30
C VAL A 150 3.65 21.12 -10.99
N ALA A 151 4.93 20.86 -10.78
CA ALA A 151 5.58 19.62 -11.19
C ALA A 151 5.38 18.55 -10.12
N TRP A 152 5.09 17.32 -10.55
CA TRP A 152 4.70 16.22 -9.67
C TRP A 152 5.62 15.01 -9.75
N ASN A 153 6.22 14.76 -10.92
CA ASN A 153 6.99 13.54 -11.18
C ASN A 153 8.49 13.81 -11.02
N GLU A 154 9.15 12.97 -10.23
CA GLU A 154 10.60 13.04 -10.02
C GLU A 154 11.23 11.64 -10.05
N TRP A 155 12.48 11.59 -10.43
CA TRP A 155 13.36 10.43 -10.35
C TRP A 155 13.82 10.19 -8.91
N CYS A 156 13.91 8.92 -8.51
CA CYS A 156 14.44 8.52 -7.22
C CYS A 156 15.86 7.96 -7.39
N PRO A 157 16.91 8.65 -6.92
CA PRO A 157 18.28 8.14 -6.97
C PRO A 157 18.48 6.94 -6.04
N LYS A 158 19.48 6.09 -6.32
CA LYS A 158 19.68 4.83 -5.60
C LYS A 158 19.79 4.98 -4.08
N GLU A 159 20.47 6.03 -3.63
CA GLU A 159 20.68 6.33 -2.21
C GLU A 159 19.42 6.74 -1.46
N ARG A 160 18.31 7.03 -2.17
CA ARG A 160 17.01 7.39 -1.60
C ARG A 160 15.96 6.29 -1.74
N ARG A 161 16.33 5.11 -2.29
CA ARG A 161 15.41 3.98 -2.49
C ARG A 161 15.19 3.11 -1.25
N HIS A 162 15.76 3.49 -0.11
CA HIS A 162 15.54 2.82 1.19
C HIS A 162 15.62 1.29 1.12
N GLY A 163 16.76 0.78 0.65
CA GLY A 163 17.02 -0.66 0.63
C GLY A 163 16.44 -1.43 -0.56
N PHE A 164 15.72 -0.80 -1.50
CA PHE A 164 15.26 -1.48 -2.71
C PHE A 164 16.38 -1.58 -3.77
N ASP A 165 16.74 -2.81 -4.14
CA ASP A 165 17.78 -3.11 -5.14
C ASP A 165 17.24 -3.13 -6.56
N TYR A 166 16.15 -3.88 -6.79
CA TYR A 166 15.46 -3.90 -8.07
C TYR A 166 14.46 -2.76 -8.13
N TRP A 167 14.50 -2.02 -9.22
CA TRP A 167 13.72 -0.80 -9.37
C TRP A 167 13.19 -0.65 -10.78
N THR A 168 11.87 -0.56 -10.93
CA THR A 168 11.18 -0.17 -12.16
C THR A 168 10.02 0.73 -11.74
N ALA A 169 10.29 2.03 -11.58
CA ALA A 169 9.37 2.92 -10.89
C ALA A 169 9.40 4.36 -11.42
N TYR A 170 8.45 5.16 -10.95
CA TYR A 170 8.31 6.60 -11.23
C TYR A 170 7.82 7.32 -9.96
N GLY A 171 7.93 8.64 -9.93
CA GLY A 171 7.37 9.45 -8.85
C GLY A 171 5.85 9.37 -8.84
N THR A 172 5.19 10.17 -9.67
CA THR A 172 3.74 10.03 -9.98
C THR A 172 3.47 10.36 -11.44
N TYR A 173 2.64 9.55 -12.09
CA TYR A 173 2.37 9.69 -13.52
C TYR A 173 0.98 9.18 -13.87
N ASP A 174 0.11 10.05 -14.41
CA ASP A 174 -1.33 9.79 -14.53
C ASP A 174 -1.78 9.43 -15.96
N TYR A 175 -0.88 9.36 -16.93
CA TYR A 175 -1.24 8.88 -18.26
C TYR A 175 -1.11 7.36 -18.34
N HIS A 176 -2.09 6.65 -17.76
CA HIS A 176 -2.04 5.22 -17.46
C HIS A 176 -1.93 4.29 -18.68
N LEU A 177 -2.38 4.72 -19.89
CA LEU A 177 -2.28 3.92 -21.12
C LEU A 177 -0.89 3.96 -21.77
N LYS A 178 -0.05 4.89 -21.36
CA LYS A 178 1.33 5.01 -21.83
C LYS A 178 2.21 5.46 -20.67
N PRO A 179 2.35 4.64 -19.62
CA PRO A 179 3.15 4.97 -18.45
C PRO A 179 4.64 5.09 -18.78
N MET A 180 5.38 5.68 -17.87
CA MET A 180 6.82 5.85 -17.97
C MET A 180 7.53 5.29 -16.74
N TYR A 181 8.77 4.86 -16.90
CA TYR A 181 9.54 4.25 -15.82
C TYR A 181 11.03 4.60 -15.89
N TRP A 182 11.69 4.52 -14.75
CA TRP A 182 13.14 4.39 -14.61
C TRP A 182 13.46 3.00 -14.08
N ASP A 183 14.44 2.35 -14.71
CA ASP A 183 14.98 1.08 -14.23
C ASP A 183 16.08 1.29 -13.18
N THR A 184 16.55 0.18 -12.59
CA THR A 184 17.50 0.12 -11.47
C THR A 184 18.73 1.01 -11.67
N ASP A 185 19.34 1.00 -12.86
CA ASP A 185 20.58 1.73 -13.14
C ASP A 185 20.39 3.01 -13.96
N ALA A 186 19.13 3.37 -14.26
CA ALA A 186 18.82 4.51 -15.09
C ALA A 186 19.16 5.83 -14.38
N PRO A 187 19.92 6.74 -15.00
CA PRO A 187 20.06 8.10 -14.53
C PRO A 187 18.75 8.91 -14.76
N ARG A 188 18.67 10.09 -14.18
CA ARG A 188 17.46 10.94 -14.14
C ARG A 188 16.85 11.25 -15.51
N ASP A 189 17.68 11.38 -16.54
CA ASP A 189 17.29 11.69 -17.93
C ASP A 189 16.99 10.46 -18.80
N SER A 190 17.16 9.26 -18.26
CA SER A 190 17.01 7.99 -19.00
C SER A 190 15.76 7.22 -18.61
N PHE A 191 14.61 7.87 -18.68
CA PHE A 191 13.31 7.23 -18.55
C PHE A 191 12.79 6.76 -19.92
N TYR A 192 11.83 5.83 -19.89
CA TYR A 192 11.19 5.32 -21.09
C TYR A 192 9.68 5.20 -20.93
N TYR A 193 8.97 5.27 -22.06
CA TYR A 193 7.52 5.09 -22.12
C TYR A 193 7.17 3.68 -22.61
N VAL A 194 6.07 3.14 -22.11
CA VAL A 194 5.57 1.81 -22.47
C VAL A 194 4.20 1.94 -23.15
N ASN A 195 4.03 1.28 -24.30
CA ASN A 195 2.75 1.22 -25.00
C ASN A 195 1.88 0.06 -24.47
N GLN A 196 1.61 0.10 -23.17
CA GLN A 196 0.82 -0.89 -22.44
C GLN A 196 0.20 -0.19 -21.24
N TRP A 197 -0.95 -0.64 -20.77
CA TRP A 197 -1.54 -0.09 -19.56
C TRP A 197 -0.67 -0.38 -18.33
N GLY A 198 -0.51 0.63 -17.45
CA GLY A 198 0.42 0.56 -16.32
C GLY A 198 0.35 -0.74 -15.50
N PRO A 199 -0.82 -1.11 -14.95
CA PRO A 199 -0.96 -2.34 -14.18
C PRO A 199 -0.61 -3.63 -14.93
N GLU A 200 -0.83 -3.70 -16.26
CA GLU A 200 -0.42 -4.85 -17.06
C GLU A 200 1.10 -4.96 -17.15
N TYR A 201 1.77 -3.82 -17.40
CA TYR A 201 3.23 -3.78 -17.45
C TYR A 201 3.87 -4.04 -16.08
N GLU A 202 3.32 -3.46 -15.03
CA GLU A 202 3.80 -3.66 -13.65
C GLU A 202 3.65 -5.11 -13.19
N ALA A 203 2.58 -5.79 -13.62
CA ALA A 203 2.42 -7.23 -13.40
C ALA A 203 3.41 -8.06 -14.22
N ASP A 204 3.71 -7.69 -15.48
CA ASP A 204 4.74 -8.33 -16.30
C ASP A 204 6.10 -8.22 -15.63
N LYS A 205 6.46 -7.03 -15.11
CA LYS A 205 7.72 -6.81 -14.39
C LYS A 205 7.78 -7.57 -13.06
N ALA A 206 6.69 -7.68 -12.34
CA ALA A 206 6.61 -8.52 -11.14
C ALA A 206 6.84 -10.00 -11.45
N ILE A 207 6.23 -10.51 -12.52
CA ILE A 207 6.40 -11.89 -12.99
C ILE A 207 7.84 -12.11 -13.48
N GLU A 208 8.42 -11.16 -14.21
CA GLU A 208 9.83 -11.20 -14.63
C GLU A 208 10.77 -11.27 -13.41
N TYR A 209 10.54 -10.42 -12.39
CA TYR A 209 11.30 -10.44 -11.13
C TYR A 209 11.22 -11.81 -10.45
N LEU A 210 10.02 -12.36 -10.29
CA LEU A 210 9.81 -13.66 -9.66
C LEU A 210 10.47 -14.83 -10.42
N ASN A 211 10.64 -14.74 -11.75
CA ASN A 211 11.24 -15.78 -12.56
C ASN A 211 12.76 -15.67 -12.72
N GLY A 212 13.29 -14.47 -12.76
CA GLY A 212 14.66 -14.21 -13.19
C GLY A 212 15.56 -13.52 -12.19
N HIS A 213 15.02 -12.73 -11.28
CA HIS A 213 15.82 -11.90 -10.40
C HIS A 213 15.99 -12.44 -8.99
N ILE A 214 15.17 -13.41 -8.58
CA ILE A 214 15.28 -13.99 -7.24
C ILE A 214 16.24 -15.19 -7.24
N ASP A 215 17.16 -15.17 -6.29
CA ASP A 215 17.85 -16.39 -5.85
C ASP A 215 16.91 -17.16 -4.90
N LYS A 216 16.47 -18.34 -5.32
CA LYS A 216 15.53 -19.17 -4.56
C LYS A 216 16.06 -19.62 -3.19
N THR A 217 17.33 -19.41 -2.92
CA THR A 217 17.95 -19.69 -1.61
C THR A 217 17.83 -18.56 -0.62
N GLN A 218 17.39 -17.37 -1.06
CA GLN A 218 17.22 -16.19 -0.22
C GLN A 218 15.77 -15.71 -0.24
N PRO A 219 15.26 -15.16 0.88
CA PRO A 219 13.92 -14.56 0.90
C PRO A 219 13.91 -13.27 0.06
N PHE A 220 12.74 -12.93 -0.46
CA PHE A 220 12.54 -11.68 -1.18
C PHE A 220 11.38 -10.84 -0.61
N ALA A 221 11.44 -9.54 -0.86
CA ALA A 221 10.37 -8.59 -0.60
C ALA A 221 10.14 -7.75 -1.85
N LEU A 222 8.99 -7.93 -2.49
CA LEU A 222 8.57 -7.21 -3.69
C LEU A 222 7.41 -6.31 -3.39
N VAL A 223 7.55 -5.01 -3.72
CA VAL A 223 6.45 -4.04 -3.72
C VAL A 223 5.98 -3.83 -5.16
N VAL A 224 4.67 -3.89 -5.39
CA VAL A 224 4.03 -3.52 -6.65
C VAL A 224 2.99 -2.44 -6.35
N SER A 225 3.27 -1.22 -6.76
CA SER A 225 2.50 -0.01 -6.44
C SER A 225 1.83 0.54 -7.69
N MET A 226 0.62 0.04 -7.97
CA MET A 226 -0.15 0.40 -9.16
C MET A 226 -0.83 1.76 -8.99
N ASN A 227 -0.69 2.68 -9.97
CA ASN A 227 -1.32 3.98 -9.88
C ASN A 227 -2.85 3.93 -10.08
N PRO A 228 -3.44 3.20 -11.06
CA PRO A 228 -4.89 3.04 -11.10
C PRO A 228 -5.44 2.34 -9.81
N PRO A 229 -6.65 2.77 -9.37
CA PRO A 229 -7.62 3.62 -10.01
C PRO A 229 -7.50 5.13 -9.73
N HIS A 230 -6.29 5.70 -9.55
CA HIS A 230 -6.10 7.15 -9.47
C HIS A 230 -6.72 7.87 -10.68
N THR A 231 -6.95 9.18 -10.57
CA THR A 231 -7.56 10.02 -11.64
C THR A 231 -6.95 9.78 -13.01
N GLY A 232 -7.75 10.05 -14.07
CA GLY A 232 -7.52 9.54 -15.42
C GLY A 232 -8.32 8.25 -15.63
N TYR A 233 -9.51 8.18 -15.01
CA TYR A 233 -10.34 6.97 -15.01
C TYR A 233 -10.70 6.47 -16.40
N GLU A 234 -10.77 7.35 -17.40
CA GLU A 234 -10.99 7.00 -18.81
C GLU A 234 -9.78 6.30 -19.45
N LEU A 235 -8.59 6.43 -18.86
CA LEU A 235 -7.34 5.85 -19.33
C LEU A 235 -7.19 4.39 -18.88
N VAL A 236 -8.20 3.60 -19.18
CA VAL A 236 -8.27 2.16 -18.90
C VAL A 236 -8.62 1.41 -20.20
N PRO A 237 -8.10 0.19 -20.44
CA PRO A 237 -8.42 -0.58 -21.65
C PRO A 237 -9.92 -0.80 -21.83
N ASP A 238 -10.39 -0.68 -23.07
CA ASP A 238 -11.82 -0.75 -23.41
C ASP A 238 -12.49 -2.05 -22.97
N ARG A 239 -11.75 -3.16 -22.94
CA ARG A 239 -12.28 -4.45 -22.46
C ARG A 239 -12.83 -4.38 -21.03
N TYR A 240 -12.26 -3.54 -20.16
CA TYR A 240 -12.76 -3.34 -18.80
C TYR A 240 -13.95 -2.37 -18.77
N LYS A 241 -13.94 -1.31 -19.61
CA LYS A 241 -15.09 -0.38 -19.75
C LYS A 241 -16.35 -1.11 -20.19
N GLU A 242 -16.21 -2.03 -21.16
CA GLU A 242 -17.32 -2.85 -21.66
C GLU A 242 -18.02 -3.67 -20.55
N MET A 243 -17.28 -4.07 -19.50
CA MET A 243 -17.86 -4.81 -18.39
C MET A 243 -18.86 -3.99 -17.56
N TYR A 244 -18.82 -2.66 -17.66
CA TYR A 244 -19.64 -1.73 -16.88
C TYR A 244 -20.54 -0.82 -17.74
N LYS A 245 -20.57 -0.99 -19.07
CA LYS A 245 -21.35 -0.13 -19.96
C LYS A 245 -22.84 -0.09 -19.63
N ASN A 246 -23.40 -1.19 -19.16
CA ASN A 246 -24.81 -1.35 -18.80
C ASN A 246 -25.09 -1.13 -17.30
N LEU A 247 -24.11 -0.67 -16.50
CA LEU A 247 -24.31 -0.39 -15.10
C LEU A 247 -25.32 0.75 -14.92
N ASN A 248 -26.39 0.49 -14.18
CA ASN A 248 -27.37 1.53 -13.84
C ASN A 248 -26.81 2.43 -12.71
N VAL A 249 -26.20 3.54 -13.09
CA VAL A 249 -25.58 4.47 -12.15
C VAL A 249 -26.61 5.16 -11.26
N GLU A 250 -27.84 5.43 -11.79
CA GLU A 250 -28.90 6.05 -10.97
C GLU A 250 -29.35 5.11 -9.84
N ALA A 251 -29.34 3.80 -10.09
CA ALA A 251 -29.63 2.84 -9.02
C ALA A 251 -28.57 2.89 -7.89
N LEU A 252 -27.31 3.20 -8.20
CA LEU A 252 -26.27 3.39 -7.16
C LEU A 252 -26.54 4.62 -6.30
N CYS A 253 -27.19 5.63 -6.85
CA CYS A 253 -27.47 6.89 -6.14
C CYS A 253 -28.75 6.81 -5.28
N THR A 254 -29.62 5.81 -5.49
CA THR A 254 -30.97 5.77 -4.88
C THR A 254 -30.95 5.79 -3.35
N ASN A 255 -29.97 5.14 -2.72
CA ASN A 255 -29.83 5.05 -1.26
C ASN A 255 -28.54 5.71 -0.76
N ARG A 256 -28.01 6.67 -1.52
CA ARG A 256 -26.78 7.40 -1.25
C ARG A 256 -27.07 8.91 -1.16
N PRO A 257 -27.59 9.39 -0.01
CA PRO A 257 -27.91 10.81 0.20
C PRO A 257 -26.65 11.70 0.17
N ASP A 258 -25.50 11.12 0.35
CA ASP A 258 -24.18 11.74 0.23
C ASP A 258 -23.80 12.07 -1.22
N ILE A 259 -24.43 11.43 -2.23
CA ILE A 259 -24.19 11.73 -3.65
C ILE A 259 -25.16 12.81 -4.11
N PRO A 260 -24.68 13.98 -4.56
CA PRO A 260 -25.52 15.07 -5.02
C PRO A 260 -26.42 14.70 -6.19
N ALA A 261 -27.47 15.48 -6.38
CA ALA A 261 -28.44 15.27 -7.44
C ALA A 261 -27.81 15.37 -8.83
N LYS A 262 -28.39 14.68 -9.79
CA LYS A 262 -28.05 14.84 -11.20
C LYS A 262 -28.28 16.29 -11.64
N GLY A 263 -27.39 16.85 -12.45
CA GLY A 263 -27.39 18.24 -12.89
C GLY A 263 -26.62 19.18 -11.96
N THR A 264 -26.12 18.71 -10.82
CA THR A 264 -25.11 19.42 -10.03
C THR A 264 -23.72 19.00 -10.46
N GLU A 265 -22.71 19.86 -10.24
CA GLU A 265 -21.33 19.59 -10.64
C GLU A 265 -20.82 18.26 -10.06
N MET A 266 -20.93 18.06 -8.75
CA MET A 266 -20.43 16.85 -8.08
C MET A 266 -21.31 15.63 -8.32
N GLY A 267 -22.62 15.82 -8.51
CA GLY A 267 -23.54 14.75 -8.89
C GLY A 267 -23.24 14.20 -10.29
N ASP A 268 -22.94 15.06 -11.23
CA ASP A 268 -22.55 14.66 -12.59
C ASP A 268 -21.11 14.13 -12.62
N TYR A 269 -20.20 14.67 -11.81
CA TYR A 269 -18.84 14.13 -11.66
C TYR A 269 -18.86 12.65 -11.23
N PHE A 270 -19.66 12.29 -10.23
CA PHE A 270 -19.84 10.90 -9.83
C PHE A 270 -20.34 10.04 -10.99
N ARG A 271 -21.43 10.47 -11.64
CA ARG A 271 -22.10 9.70 -12.69
C ARG A 271 -21.24 9.48 -13.93
N ASN A 272 -20.40 10.43 -14.25
CA ASN A 272 -19.51 10.37 -15.40
C ASN A 272 -18.31 9.45 -15.17
N ASN A 273 -17.84 9.30 -13.91
CA ASN A 273 -16.58 8.65 -13.62
C ASN A 273 -16.71 7.25 -13.01
N ILE A 274 -17.80 6.94 -12.29
CA ILE A 274 -17.88 5.72 -11.46
C ILE A 274 -17.73 4.42 -12.26
N ARG A 275 -18.24 4.36 -13.52
CA ARG A 275 -18.08 3.17 -14.37
C ARG A 275 -16.62 2.92 -14.72
N ASN A 276 -15.89 3.97 -15.09
CA ASN A 276 -14.48 3.88 -15.43
C ASN A 276 -13.63 3.57 -14.20
N TYR A 277 -14.00 4.11 -13.04
CA TYR A 277 -13.35 3.79 -11.77
C TYR A 277 -13.44 2.29 -11.44
N TYR A 278 -14.63 1.68 -11.60
CA TYR A 278 -14.79 0.24 -11.44
C TYR A 278 -14.06 -0.55 -12.53
N ALA A 279 -14.00 -0.05 -13.76
CA ALA A 279 -13.24 -0.68 -14.83
C ALA A 279 -11.74 -0.71 -14.51
N CYS A 280 -11.18 0.39 -13.99
CA CYS A 280 -9.80 0.44 -13.51
C CYS A 280 -9.56 -0.61 -12.42
N MET A 281 -10.44 -0.69 -11.42
CA MET A 281 -10.31 -1.65 -10.31
C MET A 281 -10.33 -3.10 -10.81
N THR A 282 -11.25 -3.42 -11.73
CA THR A 282 -11.32 -4.78 -12.30
C THR A 282 -10.06 -5.14 -13.07
N GLY A 283 -9.50 -4.19 -13.81
CA GLY A 283 -8.24 -4.40 -14.51
C GLY A 283 -7.05 -4.58 -13.56
N VAL A 284 -6.98 -3.81 -12.48
CA VAL A 284 -5.97 -3.97 -11.42
C VAL A 284 -6.11 -5.34 -10.75
N ASP A 285 -7.33 -5.75 -10.39
CA ASP A 285 -7.63 -7.06 -9.82
C ASP A 285 -7.13 -8.22 -10.70
N GLU A 286 -7.40 -8.16 -12.01
CA GLU A 286 -6.92 -9.18 -12.97
C GLU A 286 -5.39 -9.29 -12.94
N ASN A 287 -4.68 -8.16 -12.92
CA ASN A 287 -3.23 -8.13 -12.92
C ASN A 287 -2.61 -8.56 -11.58
N ILE A 288 -3.27 -8.28 -10.47
CA ILE A 288 -2.93 -8.87 -9.15
C ILE A 288 -3.08 -10.40 -9.20
N GLY A 289 -4.16 -10.88 -9.80
CA GLY A 289 -4.39 -12.32 -10.01
C GLY A 289 -3.26 -12.99 -10.80
N ARG A 290 -2.69 -12.33 -11.81
CA ARG A 290 -1.54 -12.82 -12.58
C ARG A 290 -0.31 -13.02 -11.69
N ILE A 291 0.00 -12.04 -10.82
CA ILE A 291 1.14 -12.11 -9.88
C ILE A 291 0.93 -13.27 -8.88
N ILE A 292 -0.26 -13.38 -8.28
CA ILE A 292 -0.57 -14.45 -7.31
C ILE A 292 -0.50 -15.84 -7.99
N ASN A 293 -1.00 -15.97 -9.21
CA ASN A 293 -0.92 -17.22 -9.97
C ASN A 293 0.52 -17.60 -10.29
N GLU A 294 1.40 -16.62 -10.53
CA GLU A 294 2.82 -16.88 -10.73
C GLU A 294 3.50 -17.39 -9.45
N LEU A 295 3.18 -16.82 -8.29
CA LEU A 295 3.65 -17.35 -6.99
C LEU A 295 3.19 -18.81 -6.78
N LYS A 296 1.95 -19.13 -7.17
CA LYS A 296 1.42 -20.53 -7.12
C LYS A 296 2.21 -21.45 -8.07
N ARG A 297 2.44 -21.01 -9.31
CA ARG A 297 3.18 -21.76 -10.33
C ARG A 297 4.61 -22.09 -9.90
N LEU A 298 5.26 -21.13 -9.24
CA LEU A 298 6.63 -21.28 -8.74
C LEU A 298 6.72 -22.06 -7.41
N GLY A 299 5.59 -22.42 -6.80
CA GLY A 299 5.55 -23.08 -5.49
C GLY A 299 5.92 -22.17 -4.31
N LEU A 300 5.94 -20.85 -4.51
CA LEU A 300 6.39 -19.86 -3.52
C LEU A 300 5.25 -19.39 -2.60
N LEU A 301 3.98 -19.50 -3.03
CA LEU A 301 2.84 -18.87 -2.33
C LEU A 301 2.70 -19.33 -0.88
N LYS A 302 3.00 -20.62 -0.59
CA LYS A 302 2.86 -21.17 0.76
C LYS A 302 3.65 -20.41 1.81
N ASN A 303 4.91 -20.05 1.51
CA ASN A 303 5.80 -19.28 2.38
C ASN A 303 5.94 -17.81 1.93
N THR A 304 4.87 -17.25 1.37
CA THR A 304 4.83 -15.84 0.95
C THR A 304 3.69 -15.11 1.66
N ILE A 305 4.01 -14.00 2.31
CA ILE A 305 3.04 -13.04 2.81
C ILE A 305 2.58 -12.20 1.62
N VAL A 306 1.30 -12.27 1.29
CA VAL A 306 0.69 -11.43 0.24
C VAL A 306 -0.17 -10.39 0.92
N VAL A 307 0.12 -9.12 0.65
CA VAL A 307 -0.65 -7.96 1.13
C VAL A 307 -1.28 -7.27 -0.06
N PHE A 308 -2.57 -6.92 0.05
CA PHE A 308 -3.21 -5.94 -0.84
C PHE A 308 -3.81 -4.82 -0.02
N THR A 309 -3.57 -3.57 -0.45
CA THR A 309 -4.10 -2.37 0.21
C THR A 309 -4.14 -1.16 -0.73
N SER A 310 -4.52 0.01 -0.21
CA SER A 310 -4.46 1.32 -0.89
C SER A 310 -3.92 2.37 0.06
N ASP A 311 -3.31 3.42 -0.50
CA ASP A 311 -2.82 4.56 0.28
C ASP A 311 -3.96 5.46 0.80
N HIS A 312 -5.08 5.55 0.08
CA HIS A 312 -6.33 6.23 0.48
C HIS A 312 -7.48 5.85 -0.46
N GLY A 313 -8.69 6.32 -0.13
CA GLY A 313 -9.86 6.27 -0.99
C GLY A 313 -10.07 7.56 -1.79
N ILE A 314 -11.34 7.85 -2.15
CA ILE A 314 -11.77 9.02 -2.93
C ILE A 314 -13.26 9.28 -2.72
N CYS A 315 -13.67 10.53 -2.53
CA CYS A 315 -15.09 10.91 -2.43
C CYS A 315 -15.81 10.81 -3.78
N MET A 316 -15.16 11.19 -4.86
CA MET A 316 -15.72 11.10 -6.23
C MET A 316 -17.10 11.78 -6.35
N GLY A 317 -17.28 12.95 -5.77
CA GLY A 317 -18.54 13.71 -5.76
C GLY A 317 -19.40 13.50 -4.52
N ALA A 318 -19.21 12.40 -3.74
CA ALA A 318 -19.88 12.24 -2.47
C ALA A 318 -19.54 13.40 -1.53
N HIS A 319 -20.53 13.83 -0.71
CA HIS A 319 -20.39 14.97 0.21
C HIS A 319 -19.97 16.28 -0.48
N GLU A 320 -20.31 16.46 -1.76
CA GLU A 320 -19.87 17.60 -2.57
C GLU A 320 -18.33 17.72 -2.71
N GLN A 321 -17.60 16.60 -2.57
CA GLN A 321 -16.15 16.52 -2.64
C GLN A 321 -15.72 15.69 -3.87
N ALA A 322 -14.98 16.28 -4.81
CA ALA A 322 -14.40 15.53 -5.93
C ALA A 322 -13.25 14.63 -5.48
N GLY A 323 -12.44 15.13 -4.56
CA GLY A 323 -11.13 14.58 -4.19
C GLY A 323 -11.13 13.67 -2.96
N LYS A 324 -10.04 13.71 -2.30
CA LYS A 324 -9.62 13.04 -1.07
C LYS A 324 -9.14 14.12 -0.09
N ASP A 325 -8.29 13.80 0.87
CA ASP A 325 -7.74 14.73 1.88
C ASP A 325 -8.77 15.20 2.93
N ILE A 326 -9.87 14.50 3.05
CA ILE A 326 -10.95 14.82 3.98
C ILE A 326 -11.31 13.58 4.82
N PHE A 327 -11.99 13.83 5.95
CA PHE A 327 -12.30 12.83 6.98
C PHE A 327 -13.52 11.94 6.68
N TYR A 328 -14.07 11.99 5.47
CA TYR A 328 -15.15 11.09 5.07
C TYR A 328 -14.65 9.66 4.82
N GLU A 329 -15.52 8.68 5.08
CA GLU A 329 -15.18 7.25 4.95
C GLU A 329 -14.72 6.90 3.53
N GLU A 330 -15.32 7.50 2.50
CA GLU A 330 -14.92 7.31 1.10
C GLU A 330 -13.47 7.72 0.82
N SER A 331 -12.97 8.72 1.55
CA SER A 331 -11.58 9.19 1.47
C SER A 331 -10.65 8.37 2.37
N MET A 332 -11.07 8.08 3.60
CA MET A 332 -10.22 7.45 4.61
C MET A 332 -10.15 5.93 4.51
N ARG A 333 -11.30 5.25 4.26
CA ARG A 333 -11.34 3.77 4.27
C ARG A 333 -10.63 3.18 3.06
N ILE A 334 -9.82 2.18 3.36
CA ILE A 334 -9.01 1.43 2.40
C ILE A 334 -9.23 -0.07 2.57
N PRO A 335 -9.05 -0.89 1.53
CA PRO A 335 -8.97 -2.33 1.70
C PRO A 335 -7.65 -2.70 2.38
N VAL A 336 -7.67 -3.70 3.26
CA VAL A 336 -6.46 -4.37 3.77
C VAL A 336 -6.71 -5.86 3.80
N LEU A 337 -6.05 -6.58 2.89
CA LEU A 337 -6.07 -8.03 2.80
C LEU A 337 -4.66 -8.55 3.09
N ILE A 338 -4.53 -9.53 3.99
CA ILE A 338 -3.25 -10.15 4.32
C ILE A 338 -3.41 -11.66 4.31
N SER A 339 -2.65 -12.34 3.47
CA SER A 339 -2.61 -13.80 3.39
C SER A 339 -1.20 -14.32 3.62
N TRP A 340 -1.07 -15.32 4.43
CA TRP A 340 0.11 -16.16 4.57
C TRP A 340 -0.37 -17.59 4.83
N PRO A 341 -0.53 -18.41 3.78
CA PRO A 341 -1.19 -19.71 3.88
C PRO A 341 -0.62 -20.64 4.93
N GLU A 342 0.67 -20.53 5.24
CA GLU A 342 1.33 -21.37 6.24
C GLU A 342 1.02 -20.97 7.69
N LYS A 343 0.73 -19.69 7.96
CA LYS A 343 0.68 -19.15 9.34
C LYS A 343 -0.62 -18.43 9.69
N ILE A 344 -1.26 -17.77 8.74
CA ILE A 344 -2.44 -16.92 8.99
C ILE A 344 -3.70 -17.69 8.63
N LYS A 345 -4.62 -17.81 9.61
CA LYS A 345 -5.94 -18.41 9.38
C LYS A 345 -6.88 -17.41 8.73
N PRO A 346 -7.59 -17.82 7.66
CA PRO A 346 -8.54 -16.95 6.99
C PRO A 346 -9.66 -16.45 7.91
N LYS A 347 -9.98 -15.16 7.85
CA LYS A 347 -11.13 -14.55 8.50
C LYS A 347 -11.51 -13.20 7.91
N THR A 348 -12.77 -12.81 8.01
CA THR A 348 -13.18 -11.41 7.86
C THR A 348 -13.17 -10.75 9.24
N ASP A 349 -12.24 -9.84 9.46
CA ASP A 349 -12.10 -9.10 10.70
C ASP A 349 -12.85 -7.76 10.59
N ARG A 350 -13.92 -7.63 11.37
CA ARG A 350 -14.81 -6.44 11.36
C ARG A 350 -14.57 -5.50 12.53
N THR A 351 -13.77 -5.91 13.50
CA THR A 351 -13.59 -5.21 14.78
C THR A 351 -12.23 -4.58 14.95
N THR A 352 -11.19 -5.19 14.39
CA THR A 352 -9.84 -4.63 14.50
C THR A 352 -9.73 -3.32 13.72
N MET A 353 -9.44 -2.24 14.43
CA MET A 353 -9.06 -0.97 13.82
C MET A 353 -7.62 -1.03 13.35
N ILE A 354 -7.39 -0.97 12.04
CA ILE A 354 -6.05 -0.92 11.45
C ILE A 354 -5.87 0.37 10.64
N ALA A 355 -4.77 1.05 10.83
CA ALA A 355 -4.34 2.14 9.95
C ALA A 355 -3.29 1.64 8.96
N PHE A 356 -3.22 2.27 7.79
CA PHE A 356 -2.23 1.94 6.75
C PHE A 356 -0.79 1.90 7.28
N ALA A 357 -0.44 2.85 8.14
CA ALA A 357 0.86 2.93 8.77
C ALA A 357 1.17 1.79 9.76
N ASP A 358 0.14 1.12 10.32
CA ASP A 358 0.33 -0.01 11.22
C ASP A 358 0.92 -1.24 10.51
N LEU A 359 0.89 -1.24 9.16
CA LEU A 359 1.52 -2.29 8.35
C LEU A 359 3.04 -2.31 8.53
N TYR A 360 3.70 -1.18 8.83
CA TYR A 360 5.15 -1.13 9.10
C TYR A 360 5.56 -2.08 10.24
N PRO A 361 5.13 -1.85 11.50
CA PRO A 361 5.53 -2.73 12.61
C PRO A 361 4.92 -4.13 12.48
N THR A 362 3.70 -4.24 11.96
CA THR A 362 3.01 -5.52 11.81
C THR A 362 3.75 -6.47 10.88
N LEU A 363 4.18 -6.00 9.70
CA LEU A 363 4.92 -6.80 8.74
C LEU A 363 6.27 -7.23 9.31
N LEU A 364 7.03 -6.32 9.90
CA LEU A 364 8.31 -6.65 10.52
C LEU A 364 8.14 -7.71 11.62
N SER A 365 7.10 -7.60 12.45
CA SER A 365 6.86 -8.55 13.54
C SER A 365 6.45 -9.93 13.03
N ILE A 366 5.53 -10.04 12.05
CA ILE A 366 5.16 -11.35 11.50
C ILE A 366 6.30 -12.01 10.71
N MET A 367 7.24 -11.22 10.20
CA MET A 367 8.46 -11.68 9.52
C MET A 367 9.61 -12.00 10.48
N GLY A 368 9.42 -11.80 11.82
CA GLY A 368 10.39 -12.14 12.85
C GLY A 368 11.40 -11.02 13.18
N PHE A 369 11.13 -9.78 12.79
CA PHE A 369 12.02 -8.62 13.01
C PHE A 369 11.49 -7.62 14.06
N GLN A 370 10.60 -8.03 14.96
CA GLN A 370 10.00 -7.17 15.98
C GLN A 370 11.06 -6.39 16.79
N GLN A 371 12.18 -7.02 17.13
CA GLN A 371 13.26 -6.40 17.91
C GLN A 371 14.07 -5.35 17.15
N GLN A 372 13.85 -5.23 15.84
CA GLN A 372 14.53 -4.26 14.99
C GLN A 372 13.63 -3.05 14.63
N ILE A 373 12.38 -3.06 15.10
CA ILE A 373 11.47 -1.92 14.94
C ILE A 373 12.04 -0.75 15.75
N PRO A 374 12.29 0.41 15.12
CA PRO A 374 12.79 1.59 15.81
C PRO A 374 11.84 2.07 16.92
N GLU A 375 12.39 2.58 18.02
CA GLU A 375 11.60 3.10 19.15
C GLU A 375 10.74 4.30 18.79
N GLU A 376 11.15 5.05 17.77
CA GLU A 376 10.44 6.21 17.23
C GLU A 376 9.18 5.88 16.42
N VAL A 377 8.94 4.61 16.07
CA VAL A 377 7.72 4.17 15.40
C VAL A 377 6.50 4.46 16.28
N GLN A 378 5.47 5.08 15.69
CA GLN A 378 4.31 5.60 16.44
C GLN A 378 3.05 4.76 16.22
N THR A 379 3.13 3.73 15.39
CA THR A 379 1.99 2.95 14.91
C THR A 379 1.90 1.60 15.63
N PHE A 380 0.78 0.89 15.45
CA PHE A 380 0.43 -0.29 16.23
C PHE A 380 0.87 -1.58 15.54
N ASP A 381 1.51 -2.47 16.29
CA ASP A 381 1.82 -3.82 15.84
C ASP A 381 0.61 -4.75 16.04
N LEU A 382 0.08 -5.26 14.95
CA LEU A 382 -1.06 -6.17 14.92
C LEU A 382 -0.67 -7.64 14.64
N ALA A 383 0.61 -7.99 14.76
CA ALA A 383 1.08 -9.36 14.53
C ALA A 383 0.36 -10.40 15.39
N SER A 384 0.04 -10.07 16.65
CA SER A 384 -0.69 -10.97 17.54
C SER A 384 -2.14 -11.21 17.11
N VAL A 385 -2.77 -10.23 16.43
CA VAL A 385 -4.11 -10.39 15.83
C VAL A 385 -4.06 -11.37 14.68
N LEU A 386 -3.04 -11.26 13.82
CA LEU A 386 -2.86 -12.10 12.64
C LEU A 386 -2.45 -13.52 12.98
N LEU A 387 -1.45 -13.69 13.85
CA LEU A 387 -0.83 -14.99 14.14
C LEU A 387 -1.54 -15.77 15.27
N CYS A 388 -2.09 -15.07 16.26
CA CYS A 388 -2.63 -15.66 17.47
C CYS A 388 -4.16 -15.45 17.63
N GLY A 389 -4.79 -14.68 16.75
CA GLY A 389 -6.20 -14.34 16.85
C GLY A 389 -6.56 -13.49 18.08
N LYS A 390 -5.59 -12.76 18.64
CA LYS A 390 -5.85 -11.89 19.81
C LYS A 390 -6.71 -10.71 19.40
N GLU A 391 -7.52 -10.21 20.33
CA GLU A 391 -8.26 -8.98 20.14
C GLU A 391 -7.32 -7.78 20.21
N ASN A 392 -7.65 -6.74 19.45
CA ASN A 392 -7.00 -5.44 19.53
C ASN A 392 -7.93 -4.47 20.27
N ASN A 393 -7.43 -3.87 21.33
CA ASN A 393 -8.19 -2.93 22.16
C ASN A 393 -8.12 -1.47 21.65
N ARG A 394 -7.65 -1.25 20.43
CA ARG A 394 -7.65 0.08 19.82
C ARG A 394 -9.09 0.52 19.55
N ILE A 395 -9.47 1.67 20.08
CA ILE A 395 -10.81 2.25 19.96
C ILE A 395 -10.86 3.49 19.09
N VAL A 396 -9.70 4.02 18.68
CA VAL A 396 -9.58 5.23 17.84
C VAL A 396 -8.47 5.12 16.83
N GLN A 397 -8.68 5.75 15.68
CA GLN A 397 -7.67 5.95 14.63
C GLN A 397 -7.48 7.46 14.42
N PRO A 398 -6.23 7.97 14.32
CA PRO A 398 -6.02 9.38 14.08
C PRO A 398 -6.30 9.74 12.61
N TYR A 399 -6.73 10.97 12.40
CA TYR A 399 -6.85 11.62 11.10
C TYR A 399 -6.02 12.90 11.07
N TYR A 400 -5.34 13.13 9.96
CA TYR A 400 -4.52 14.30 9.70
C TYR A 400 -4.81 14.88 8.32
N TYR A 401 -4.80 16.21 8.22
CA TYR A 401 -4.57 16.97 7.01
C TYR A 401 -3.80 18.24 7.39
N ILE A 402 -2.58 18.37 6.91
CA ILE A 402 -1.62 19.39 7.36
C ILE A 402 -1.27 20.30 6.17
N GLN A 403 -1.27 21.61 6.39
CA GLN A 403 -0.75 22.53 5.41
C GLN A 403 0.79 22.52 5.48
N SER A 404 1.46 22.10 4.40
CA SER A 404 2.93 21.94 4.37
C SER A 404 3.69 23.23 4.65
N SER A 405 3.19 24.37 4.15
CA SER A 405 3.77 25.70 4.40
C SER A 405 3.63 26.19 5.85
N ASN A 406 2.66 25.65 6.59
CA ASN A 406 2.40 25.97 7.99
C ASN A 406 1.81 24.74 8.71
N PRO A 407 2.65 23.83 9.26
CA PRO A 407 2.18 22.60 9.90
C PRO A 407 1.30 22.81 11.14
N ALA A 408 1.19 24.02 11.68
CA ALA A 408 0.24 24.38 12.75
C ALA A 408 -1.17 24.60 12.22
N THR A 409 -1.33 24.71 10.89
CA THR A 409 -2.62 24.86 10.19
C THR A 409 -3.09 23.53 9.60
N GLY A 410 -4.40 23.27 9.62
CA GLY A 410 -5.05 22.12 9.01
C GLY A 410 -5.93 21.34 9.98
N TYR A 411 -6.39 20.17 9.54
CA TYR A 411 -7.27 19.30 10.31
C TYR A 411 -6.51 18.28 11.15
N ARG A 412 -7.04 17.99 12.32
CA ARG A 412 -6.67 16.88 13.21
C ARG A 412 -7.94 16.22 13.69
N GLY A 413 -7.95 14.90 13.75
CA GLY A 413 -9.16 14.19 14.14
C GLY A 413 -8.91 12.81 14.72
N LEU A 414 -10.00 12.25 15.23
CA LEU A 414 -10.09 10.89 15.72
C LEU A 414 -11.31 10.22 15.09
N ARG A 415 -11.10 9.01 14.61
CA ARG A 415 -12.18 8.14 14.11
C ARG A 415 -12.37 6.99 15.07
N THR A 416 -13.61 6.72 15.43
CA THR A 416 -14.07 5.53 16.17
C THR A 416 -14.87 4.62 15.23
N ASP A 417 -15.46 3.54 15.74
CA ASP A 417 -16.36 2.67 14.97
C ASP A 417 -17.63 3.37 14.48
N THR A 418 -18.03 4.44 15.15
CA THR A 418 -19.34 5.08 14.94
C THR A 418 -19.27 6.56 14.63
N HIS A 419 -18.17 7.23 14.94
CA HIS A 419 -18.04 8.68 14.80
C HIS A 419 -16.66 9.06 14.29
N THR A 420 -16.60 10.14 13.53
CA THR A 420 -15.39 10.89 13.24
C THR A 420 -15.50 12.28 13.84
N PHE A 421 -14.55 12.67 14.64
CA PHE A 421 -14.43 14.00 15.24
C PHE A 421 -13.21 14.69 14.70
N THR A 422 -13.35 15.91 14.19
CA THR A 422 -12.22 16.69 13.67
C THR A 422 -12.25 18.10 14.19
N ILE A 423 -11.06 18.68 14.35
CA ILE A 423 -10.84 20.12 14.55
C ILE A 423 -10.04 20.66 13.39
N HIS A 424 -10.32 21.87 12.98
CA HIS A 424 -9.44 22.69 12.17
C HIS A 424 -8.73 23.71 13.05
N ALA A 425 -7.47 23.97 12.75
CA ALA A 425 -6.71 25.03 13.41
C ALA A 425 -6.02 25.88 12.34
N THR A 426 -5.97 27.18 12.59
CA THR A 426 -5.15 28.15 11.87
C THR A 426 -4.09 28.69 12.82
N ASP A 427 -2.81 28.62 12.46
CA ASP A 427 -1.68 29.01 13.28
C ASP A 427 -1.72 28.43 14.72
N GLY A 428 -2.16 27.18 14.84
CA GLY A 428 -2.28 26.46 16.10
C GLY A 428 -3.49 26.85 16.97
N LYS A 429 -4.35 27.76 16.50
CA LYS A 429 -5.60 28.12 17.19
C LYS A 429 -6.78 27.41 16.54
N VAL A 430 -7.55 26.67 17.35
CA VAL A 430 -8.75 25.98 16.87
C VAL A 430 -9.78 27.02 16.44
N ASP A 431 -10.24 26.91 15.20
CA ASP A 431 -11.23 27.78 14.58
C ASP A 431 -12.52 27.05 14.15
N LYS A 432 -12.47 25.69 14.05
CA LYS A 432 -13.63 24.88 13.67
C LYS A 432 -13.59 23.52 14.36
N ILE A 433 -14.77 23.04 14.77
CA ILE A 433 -15.01 21.69 15.32
C ILE A 433 -16.08 21.01 14.46
N ILE A 434 -15.85 19.76 14.04
CA ILE A 434 -16.73 19.00 13.15
C ILE A 434 -16.97 17.60 13.75
#